data_95329305de44ee27c13f1cb28f7e85f1
#
_entry.id   95329305de44ee27c13f1cb28f7e85f1
#
_cell.length_a   1.000
_cell.length_b   1.000
_cell.length_c   1.000
_cell.angle_alpha   90.00
_cell.angle_beta   90.00
_cell.angle_gamma   90.00
#
_symmetry.space_group_name_H-M   'P 1'
#
loop_
_entity.id
_entity.type
_entity.pdbx_description
1 polymer ?
#
loop_
_entity_poly.entity_id
_entity_poly.type
_entity_poly.pdbx_seq_one_letter_code
_entity_poly.pdbx_strand_id
1 'polypeptide(L)'
;VSETRRAVVFADHGQFYLQDVEAHDQEMRSGGAMDPDRAPAGWTHEAVHTHRIGVEPHSISVGTARSDFVETSLELHETPPPELPQAEHIVEADVQIPTGELSIYGCTEDPGPEHRVNISAGRYRVRVSYVPSDPPEVDGNPDEPGDYFRYPVEIWPATQPAALVVVRQGPSPWAG
;
A
#
# COMPACT_ATOMS: atom_id res chain seq x y z
N VAL A 1 -0.72 -0.21 -22.40
CA VAL A 1 0.00 -1.41 -21.93
C VAL A 1 0.20 -1.24 -20.45
N SER A 2 -0.36 -2.11 -19.64
CA SER A 2 -0.13 -2.09 -18.19
C SER A 2 1.26 -2.65 -17.90
N GLU A 3 2.03 -1.94 -17.09
CA GLU A 3 3.29 -2.43 -16.56
C GLU A 3 3.05 -3.07 -15.20
N THR A 4 3.49 -4.31 -15.02
CA THR A 4 3.37 -5.05 -13.76
C THR A 4 4.75 -5.29 -13.18
N ARG A 5 4.94 -4.92 -11.92
CA ARG A 5 6.14 -5.20 -11.14
C ARG A 5 5.79 -5.99 -9.89
N ARG A 6 6.32 -7.19 -9.78
CA ARG A 6 6.23 -7.98 -8.53
C ARG A 6 7.30 -7.53 -7.55
N ALA A 7 6.96 -7.55 -6.26
CA ALA A 7 7.89 -7.26 -5.19
C ALA A 7 7.64 -8.20 -4.00
N VAL A 8 8.72 -8.52 -3.31
CA VAL A 8 8.71 -9.14 -1.99
C VAL A 8 9.19 -8.10 -1.00
N VAL A 9 8.38 -7.79 -0.02
CA VAL A 9 8.69 -6.79 1.02
C VAL A 9 8.59 -7.41 2.40
N PHE A 10 9.42 -6.94 3.33
CA PHE A 10 9.32 -7.34 4.73
C PHE A 10 8.32 -6.45 5.45
N ALA A 11 7.11 -6.95 5.63
CA ALA A 11 6.01 -6.23 6.28
C ALA A 11 6.14 -6.27 7.79
N ASP A 12 7.21 -5.68 8.32
CA ASP A 12 7.40 -5.57 9.76
C ASP A 12 6.25 -4.77 10.40
N HIS A 13 5.86 -5.13 11.59
CA HIS A 13 4.67 -4.59 12.24
C HIS A 13 3.37 -4.75 11.43
N GLY A 14 3.32 -5.75 10.53
CA GLY A 14 2.15 -6.03 9.70
C GLY A 14 1.79 -4.93 8.72
N GLN A 15 2.78 -4.25 8.12
CA GLN A 15 2.53 -3.19 7.14
C GLN A 15 3.67 -2.99 6.15
N PHE A 16 3.32 -2.50 4.96
CA PHE A 16 4.26 -1.97 3.99
C PHE A 16 3.72 -0.67 3.37
N TYR A 17 4.59 0.09 2.71
CA TYR A 17 4.27 1.41 2.19
C TYR A 17 4.30 1.47 0.68
N LEU A 18 3.37 2.26 0.12
CA LEU A 18 3.39 2.82 -1.21
C LEU A 18 3.57 4.34 -1.04
N GLN A 19 4.72 4.89 -1.42
CA GLN A 19 5.09 6.24 -0.97
C GLN A 19 5.95 6.99 -1.97
N ASP A 20 5.66 8.30 -2.14
CA ASP A 20 6.64 9.27 -2.61
C ASP A 20 7.50 9.68 -1.42
N VAL A 21 8.66 9.05 -1.28
CA VAL A 21 9.50 9.18 -0.09
C VAL A 21 9.97 10.61 0.12
N GLU A 22 10.44 11.28 -0.92
CA GLU A 22 10.94 12.65 -0.82
C GLU A 22 9.84 13.63 -0.42
N ALA A 23 8.68 13.54 -1.07
CA ALA A 23 7.54 14.41 -0.76
C ALA A 23 7.00 14.17 0.66
N HIS A 24 6.91 12.91 1.07
CA HIS A 24 6.50 12.54 2.42
C HIS A 24 7.47 13.06 3.49
N ASP A 25 8.77 12.88 3.28
CA ASP A 25 9.80 13.39 4.19
C ASP A 25 9.78 14.92 4.29
N GLN A 26 9.57 15.63 3.19
CA GLN A 26 9.42 17.09 3.19
C GLN A 26 8.19 17.52 3.98
N GLU A 27 7.06 16.84 3.81
CA GLU A 27 5.84 17.12 4.56
C GLU A 27 6.05 16.91 6.06
N MET A 28 6.68 15.81 6.44
CA MET A 28 7.00 15.51 7.85
C MET A 28 7.91 16.55 8.48
N ARG A 29 8.89 17.07 7.75
CA ARG A 29 9.82 18.11 8.23
C ARG A 29 9.16 19.49 8.32
N SER A 30 8.25 19.82 7.41
CA SER A 30 7.59 21.14 7.34
C SER A 30 6.34 21.25 8.20
N GLY A 31 5.81 20.15 8.69
CA GLY A 31 4.58 20.10 9.48
C GLY A 31 4.68 20.67 10.91
N GLY A 32 5.81 21.26 11.31
CA GLY A 32 6.00 21.81 12.65
C GLY A 32 6.04 20.77 13.75
N ALA A 33 5.75 21.17 14.98
CA ALA A 33 5.61 20.24 16.10
C ALA A 33 4.56 19.19 15.75
N MET A 34 4.92 17.90 15.85
CA MET A 34 4.02 16.80 15.53
C MET A 34 2.67 17.02 16.19
N ASP A 35 1.62 17.07 15.38
CA ASP A 35 0.25 17.09 15.89
C ASP A 35 0.05 15.81 16.74
N PRO A 36 -0.14 15.93 18.06
CA PRO A 36 -0.29 14.76 18.94
C PRO A 36 -1.53 13.92 18.60
N ASP A 37 -2.50 14.49 17.87
CA ASP A 37 -3.72 13.81 17.45
C ASP A 37 -3.59 13.16 16.06
N ARG A 38 -2.47 13.36 15.37
CA ARG A 38 -2.22 12.73 14.07
C ARG A 38 -1.91 11.25 14.25
N ALA A 39 -2.73 10.39 13.66
CA ALA A 39 -2.47 8.95 13.63
C ALA A 39 -1.20 8.65 12.82
N PRO A 40 -0.20 7.94 13.39
CA PRO A 40 1.02 7.57 12.66
C PRO A 40 0.68 6.80 11.38
N ALA A 41 1.32 7.17 10.26
CA ALA A 41 1.11 6.54 8.94
C ALA A 41 -0.37 6.45 8.50
N GLY A 42 -1.22 7.34 9.00
CA GLY A 42 -2.65 7.37 8.67
C GLY A 42 -3.48 6.28 9.36
N TRP A 43 -2.95 5.57 10.35
CA TRP A 43 -3.63 4.49 11.07
C TRP A 43 -4.64 5.00 12.10
N THR A 44 -5.76 5.53 11.61
CA THR A 44 -6.93 5.85 12.43
C THR A 44 -7.66 4.56 12.87
N HIS A 45 -8.59 4.66 13.82
CA HIS A 45 -9.43 3.52 14.21
C HIS A 45 -10.16 2.90 13.00
N GLU A 46 -10.71 3.72 12.13
CA GLU A 46 -11.40 3.27 10.92
C GLU A 46 -10.44 2.64 9.90
N ALA A 47 -9.24 3.22 9.74
CA ALA A 47 -8.19 2.65 8.90
C ALA A 47 -7.82 1.22 9.33
N VAL A 48 -7.69 0.98 10.64
CA VAL A 48 -7.36 -0.34 11.18
C VAL A 48 -8.51 -1.33 11.00
N HIS A 49 -9.74 -0.95 11.36
CA HIS A 49 -10.83 -1.92 11.48
C HIS A 49 -11.67 -2.09 10.22
N THR A 50 -11.66 -1.09 9.33
CA THR A 50 -12.53 -1.08 8.14
C THR A 50 -11.72 -1.04 6.85
N HIS A 51 -10.86 -0.04 6.69
CA HIS A 51 -10.13 0.19 5.45
C HIS A 51 -8.97 -0.79 5.25
N ARG A 52 -8.23 -1.12 6.30
CA ARG A 52 -6.98 -1.90 6.34
C ARG A 52 -5.84 -1.23 5.60
N ILE A 53 -6.00 0.03 5.30
CA ILE A 53 -4.96 0.92 4.79
C ILE A 53 -4.97 2.22 5.59
N GLY A 54 -3.79 2.77 5.85
CA GLY A 54 -3.60 4.13 6.34
C GLY A 54 -3.30 5.06 5.18
N VAL A 55 -3.89 6.24 5.15
CA VAL A 55 -3.73 7.19 4.04
C VAL A 55 -3.19 8.51 4.55
N GLU A 56 -2.11 8.95 3.93
CA GLU A 56 -1.53 10.28 4.06
C GLU A 56 -1.38 10.90 2.65
N PRO A 57 -1.11 12.21 2.52
CA PRO A 57 -1.08 12.85 1.20
C PRO A 57 -0.13 12.20 0.19
N HIS A 58 1.04 11.70 0.64
CA HIS A 58 2.09 11.13 -0.20
C HIS A 58 2.41 9.67 0.13
N SER A 59 1.56 9.01 0.92
CA SER A 59 1.80 7.66 1.40
C SER A 59 0.51 6.88 1.62
N ILE A 60 0.52 5.62 1.23
CA ILE A 60 -0.48 4.64 1.64
C ILE A 60 0.25 3.51 2.37
N SER A 61 -0.18 3.23 3.60
CA SER A 61 0.27 2.11 4.40
C SER A 61 -0.71 0.96 4.22
N VAL A 62 -0.24 -0.20 3.82
CA VAL A 62 -1.07 -1.40 3.62
C VAL A 62 -0.89 -2.33 4.80
N GLY A 63 -1.99 -2.65 5.50
CA GLY A 63 -1.99 -3.61 6.60
C GLY A 63 -1.97 -5.05 6.09
N THR A 64 -1.05 -5.86 6.59
CA THR A 64 -0.89 -7.26 6.24
C THR A 64 -1.36 -8.17 7.38
N ALA A 65 -1.71 -9.42 7.09
CA ALA A 65 -2.16 -10.37 8.09
C ALA A 65 -1.01 -10.88 8.98
N ARG A 66 0.22 -10.88 8.44
CA ARG A 66 1.42 -11.34 9.15
C ARG A 66 2.51 -10.27 9.11
N SER A 67 3.38 -10.31 10.12
CA SER A 67 4.62 -9.53 10.17
C SER A 67 5.76 -10.39 9.61
N ASP A 68 5.86 -10.48 8.29
CA ASP A 68 6.79 -11.36 7.57
C ASP A 68 7.05 -10.83 6.15
N PHE A 69 7.83 -11.56 5.36
CA PHE A 69 7.95 -11.33 3.92
C PHE A 69 6.62 -11.61 3.24
N VAL A 70 6.09 -10.62 2.52
CA VAL A 70 4.83 -10.71 1.81
C VAL A 70 5.00 -10.44 0.33
N GLU A 71 4.13 -11.04 -0.49
CA GLU A 71 4.10 -10.81 -1.92
C GLU A 71 3.14 -9.67 -2.24
N THR A 72 3.64 -8.70 -2.96
CA THR A 72 2.86 -7.61 -3.53
C THR A 72 3.18 -7.45 -5.01
N SER A 73 2.35 -6.71 -5.72
CA SER A 73 2.62 -6.28 -7.09
C SER A 73 2.16 -4.84 -7.27
N LEU A 74 2.87 -4.10 -8.09
CA LEU A 74 2.46 -2.77 -8.53
C LEU A 74 2.11 -2.84 -10.02
N GLU A 75 0.88 -2.47 -10.35
CA GLU A 75 0.39 -2.43 -11.72
C GLU A 75 -0.01 -1.00 -12.09
N LEU A 76 0.62 -0.49 -13.15
CA LEU A 76 0.35 0.83 -13.71
C LEU A 76 -0.68 0.70 -14.83
N HIS A 77 -1.80 1.40 -14.70
CA HIS A 77 -2.87 1.43 -15.67
C HIS A 77 -3.12 2.87 -16.17
N GLU A 78 -3.61 3.02 -17.38
CA GLU A 78 -4.07 4.32 -17.90
C GLU A 78 -5.48 4.66 -17.41
N THR A 79 -6.29 3.65 -17.17
CA THR A 79 -7.69 3.75 -16.72
C THR A 79 -7.98 2.69 -15.66
N PRO A 80 -9.05 2.85 -14.86
CA PRO A 80 -9.41 1.87 -13.84
C PRO A 80 -9.54 0.46 -14.42
N PRO A 81 -8.76 -0.53 -13.94
CA PRO A 81 -8.91 -1.91 -14.36
C PRO A 81 -10.14 -2.57 -13.71
N PRO A 82 -10.61 -3.71 -14.25
CA PRO A 82 -11.63 -4.51 -13.58
C PRO A 82 -11.17 -4.95 -12.19
N GLU A 83 -12.12 -5.10 -11.27
CA GLU A 83 -11.83 -5.66 -9.95
C GLU A 83 -11.40 -7.12 -10.06
N LEU A 84 -10.49 -7.55 -9.18
CA LEU A 84 -10.07 -8.95 -9.08
C LEU A 84 -11.20 -9.78 -8.42
N PRO A 85 -11.80 -10.74 -9.12
CA PRO A 85 -12.94 -11.50 -8.60
C PRO A 85 -12.59 -12.31 -7.34
N GLN A 86 -11.33 -12.76 -7.25
CA GLN A 86 -10.81 -13.57 -6.14
C GLN A 86 -10.45 -12.75 -4.89
N ALA A 87 -10.42 -11.41 -4.97
CA ALA A 87 -10.13 -10.59 -3.82
C ALA A 87 -11.27 -10.63 -2.81
N GLU A 88 -10.95 -10.83 -1.54
CA GLU A 88 -11.91 -10.79 -0.43
C GLU A 88 -12.16 -9.38 0.09
N HIS A 89 -11.13 -8.52 0.02
CA HIS A 89 -11.23 -7.12 0.40
C HIS A 89 -10.61 -6.24 -0.68
N ILE A 90 -11.27 -5.14 -1.01
CA ILE A 90 -10.82 -4.17 -2.00
C ILE A 90 -11.07 -2.77 -1.46
N VAL A 91 -10.04 -1.95 -1.43
CA VAL A 91 -10.13 -0.57 -0.99
C VAL A 91 -9.41 0.35 -1.98
N GLU A 92 -9.96 1.53 -2.18
CA GLU A 92 -9.40 2.55 -3.06
C GLU A 92 -9.19 3.87 -2.32
N ALA A 93 -8.05 4.50 -2.58
CA ALA A 93 -7.72 5.82 -2.06
C ALA A 93 -6.86 6.60 -3.05
N ASP A 94 -6.79 7.91 -2.86
CA ASP A 94 -5.90 8.77 -3.63
C ASP A 94 -4.55 8.92 -2.94
N VAL A 95 -3.50 9.07 -3.75
CA VAL A 95 -2.16 9.46 -3.32
C VAL A 95 -1.58 10.49 -4.29
N GLN A 96 -0.77 11.41 -3.79
CA GLN A 96 -0.08 12.39 -4.61
C GLN A 96 1.40 12.02 -4.73
N ILE A 97 1.91 11.93 -5.96
CA ILE A 97 3.28 11.59 -6.28
C ILE A 97 3.93 12.76 -7.05
N PRO A 98 4.23 13.88 -6.35
CA PRO A 98 4.72 15.09 -7.00
C PRO A 98 6.13 14.97 -7.58
N THR A 99 6.96 14.06 -7.07
CA THR A 99 8.31 13.84 -7.60
C THR A 99 8.34 12.92 -8.84
N GLY A 100 7.27 12.15 -9.05
CA GLY A 100 7.25 11.10 -10.07
C GLY A 100 8.04 9.85 -9.68
N GLU A 101 8.45 9.73 -8.43
CA GLU A 101 9.16 8.56 -7.90
C GLU A 101 8.31 7.88 -6.83
N LEU A 102 7.88 6.67 -7.12
CA LEU A 102 7.04 5.86 -6.25
C LEU A 102 7.84 4.68 -5.71
N SER A 103 7.87 4.53 -4.39
CA SER A 103 8.51 3.41 -3.72
C SER A 103 7.50 2.47 -3.09
N ILE A 104 7.77 1.16 -3.16
CA ILE A 104 7.02 0.13 -2.45
C ILE A 104 7.99 -0.68 -1.59
N TYR A 105 7.83 -0.64 -0.27
CA TYR A 105 8.80 -1.19 0.68
C TYR A 105 8.17 -1.44 2.06
N GLY A 106 8.78 -2.33 2.84
CA GLY A 106 8.40 -2.58 4.22
C GLY A 106 8.81 -1.44 5.16
N CYS A 107 8.10 -1.26 6.27
CA CYS A 107 8.29 -0.11 7.16
C CYS A 107 9.67 -0.03 7.84
N THR A 108 10.41 -1.13 7.90
CA THR A 108 11.79 -1.18 8.42
C THR A 108 12.84 -1.40 7.32
N GLU A 109 12.42 -1.46 6.06
CA GLU A 109 13.33 -1.54 4.92
C GLU A 109 13.81 -0.14 4.51
N ASP A 110 15.00 -0.08 3.90
CA ASP A 110 15.45 1.13 3.21
C ASP A 110 14.81 1.18 1.82
N PRO A 111 14.12 2.27 1.44
CA PRO A 111 13.55 2.42 0.10
C PRO A 111 14.65 2.66 -0.96
N GLY A 112 15.50 1.66 -1.17
CA GLY A 112 16.55 1.66 -2.19
C GLY A 112 16.03 1.64 -3.62
N PRO A 113 16.92 1.72 -4.63
CA PRO A 113 16.54 1.78 -6.05
C PRO A 113 15.69 0.59 -6.51
N GLU A 114 15.86 -0.57 -5.92
CA GLU A 114 15.10 -1.79 -6.22
C GLU A 114 13.62 -1.67 -5.87
N HIS A 115 13.27 -0.78 -4.95
CA HIS A 115 11.89 -0.53 -4.51
C HIS A 115 11.21 0.60 -5.28
N ARG A 116 11.91 1.26 -6.21
CA ARG A 116 11.45 2.48 -6.88
C ARG A 116 10.91 2.23 -8.28
N VAL A 117 9.87 2.97 -8.62
CA VAL A 117 9.29 3.03 -9.96
C VAL A 117 9.14 4.49 -10.35
N ASN A 118 9.61 4.86 -11.55
CA ASN A 118 9.41 6.20 -12.10
C ASN A 118 8.09 6.25 -12.86
N ILE A 119 7.25 7.21 -12.50
CA ILE A 119 5.96 7.47 -13.12
C ILE A 119 5.82 8.96 -13.38
N SER A 120 4.80 9.37 -14.12
CA SER A 120 4.52 10.80 -14.27
C SER A 120 4.12 11.42 -12.94
N ALA A 121 4.65 12.61 -12.62
CA ALA A 121 4.23 13.34 -11.43
C ALA A 121 2.73 13.66 -11.48
N GLY A 122 2.02 13.44 -10.36
CA GLY A 122 0.60 13.74 -10.30
C GLY A 122 -0.15 13.00 -9.20
N ARG A 123 -1.48 13.12 -9.27
CA ARG A 123 -2.38 12.36 -8.40
C ARG A 123 -2.72 11.02 -9.03
N TYR A 124 -2.76 10.01 -8.20
CA TYR A 124 -3.15 8.67 -8.58
C TYR A 124 -4.26 8.13 -7.71
N ARG A 125 -5.17 7.37 -8.31
CA ARG A 125 -6.07 6.48 -7.59
C ARG A 125 -5.35 5.16 -7.41
N VAL A 126 -5.37 4.64 -6.19
CA VAL A 126 -4.73 3.39 -5.80
C VAL A 126 -5.80 2.43 -5.35
N ARG A 127 -5.79 1.23 -5.89
CA ARG A 127 -6.60 0.10 -5.43
C ARG A 127 -5.68 -0.93 -4.79
N VAL A 128 -5.97 -1.29 -3.55
CA VAL A 128 -5.32 -2.41 -2.86
C VAL A 128 -6.31 -3.55 -2.75
N SER A 129 -5.91 -4.71 -3.24
CA SER A 129 -6.71 -5.93 -3.20
C SER A 129 -6.08 -6.95 -2.27
N TYR A 130 -6.91 -7.61 -1.47
CA TYR A 130 -6.50 -8.69 -0.55
C TYR A 130 -6.96 -10.01 -1.16
N VAL A 131 -6.04 -10.71 -1.80
CA VAL A 131 -6.31 -11.96 -2.50
C VAL A 131 -5.85 -13.13 -1.63
N PRO A 132 -6.74 -14.05 -1.23
CA PRO A 132 -6.38 -15.18 -0.39
C PRO A 132 -5.19 -15.96 -0.93
N SER A 133 -4.31 -16.35 -0.04
CA SER A 133 -3.10 -17.13 -0.30
C SER A 133 -2.81 -18.05 0.89
N ASP A 134 -2.07 -19.11 0.65
CA ASP A 134 -1.61 -19.99 1.72
C ASP A 134 -0.21 -19.57 2.17
N PRO A 135 -0.02 -19.22 3.46
CA PRO A 135 1.28 -18.86 3.97
C PRO A 135 2.23 -20.07 3.96
N PRO A 136 3.56 -19.83 3.81
CA PRO A 136 4.55 -20.90 3.92
C PRO A 136 4.57 -21.48 5.34
N GLU A 137 5.04 -22.71 5.48
CA GLU A 137 5.17 -23.39 6.78
C GLU A 137 6.26 -22.77 7.67
N VAL A 138 7.28 -22.16 7.05
CA VAL A 138 8.43 -21.56 7.74
C VAL A 138 8.42 -20.06 7.54
N ASP A 139 8.46 -19.34 8.64
CA ASP A 139 8.49 -17.89 8.66
C ASP A 139 9.88 -17.32 8.35
N GLY A 140 9.93 -16.07 7.88
CA GLY A 140 11.15 -15.29 7.75
C GLY A 140 12.04 -15.66 6.56
N ASN A 141 11.51 -16.37 5.56
CA ASN A 141 12.26 -16.74 4.36
C ASN A 141 11.86 -15.84 3.17
N PRO A 142 12.76 -14.95 2.68
CA PRO A 142 12.46 -14.10 1.53
C PRO A 142 12.31 -14.89 0.21
N ASP A 143 12.84 -16.10 0.12
CA ASP A 143 12.73 -16.94 -1.06
C ASP A 143 11.39 -17.71 -1.12
N GLU A 144 10.71 -17.80 0.02
CA GLU A 144 9.37 -18.37 0.17
C GLU A 144 8.44 -17.38 0.89
N PRO A 145 8.23 -16.17 0.31
CA PRO A 145 7.40 -15.16 0.93
C PRO A 145 5.94 -15.59 0.92
N GLY A 146 5.19 -15.14 1.90
CA GLY A 146 3.74 -15.33 1.87
C GLY A 146 3.08 -14.96 3.18
N ASP A 147 1.80 -14.77 3.00
CA ASP A 147 0.86 -14.39 4.02
C ASP A 147 -0.45 -15.14 3.71
N TYR A 148 -1.48 -14.99 4.56
CA TYR A 148 -2.85 -15.40 4.25
C TYR A 148 -3.43 -14.69 3.03
N PHE A 149 -2.77 -13.61 2.61
CA PHE A 149 -3.10 -12.84 1.41
C PHE A 149 -1.83 -12.51 0.62
N ARG A 150 -2.00 -12.30 -0.67
CA ARG A 150 -1.12 -11.47 -1.50
C ARG A 150 -1.83 -10.14 -1.75
N TYR A 151 -1.05 -9.11 -2.01
CA TYR A 151 -1.51 -7.72 -2.01
C TYR A 151 -1.24 -7.02 -3.35
N PRO A 152 -2.02 -7.32 -4.41
CA PRO A 152 -1.92 -6.56 -5.64
C PRO A 152 -2.31 -5.10 -5.42
N VAL A 153 -1.45 -4.19 -5.90
CA VAL A 153 -1.67 -2.75 -5.90
C VAL A 153 -1.79 -2.30 -7.34
N GLU A 154 -2.94 -1.74 -7.69
CA GLU A 154 -3.23 -1.20 -9.01
C GLU A 154 -3.33 0.33 -8.89
N ILE A 155 -2.64 1.07 -9.79
CA ILE A 155 -2.70 2.52 -9.79
C ILE A 155 -3.03 3.06 -11.17
N TRP A 156 -3.76 4.16 -11.22
CA TRP A 156 -4.07 4.91 -12.45
C TRP A 156 -4.17 6.40 -12.17
N PRO A 157 -3.92 7.26 -13.18
CA PRO A 157 -4.02 8.69 -12.99
C PRO A 157 -5.42 9.12 -12.57
N ALA A 158 -5.49 10.01 -11.58
CA ALA A 158 -6.74 10.59 -11.09
C ALA A 158 -6.80 12.07 -11.44
N THR A 159 -7.77 12.46 -12.27
CA THR A 159 -7.97 13.85 -12.69
C THR A 159 -8.71 14.69 -11.65
N GLN A 160 -9.47 14.05 -10.77
CA GLN A 160 -10.24 14.68 -9.70
C GLN A 160 -9.98 13.97 -8.36
N PRO A 161 -9.97 14.73 -7.25
CA PRO A 161 -9.94 14.12 -5.92
C PRO A 161 -11.16 13.24 -5.68
N ALA A 162 -10.95 12.09 -5.06
CA ALA A 162 -12.04 11.20 -4.64
C ALA A 162 -11.78 10.68 -3.23
N ALA A 163 -12.85 10.55 -2.45
CA ALA A 163 -12.78 9.98 -1.11
C ALA A 163 -12.35 8.50 -1.15
N LEU A 164 -11.78 8.03 -0.04
CA LEU A 164 -11.53 6.61 0.18
C LEU A 164 -12.85 5.84 0.09
N VAL A 165 -12.82 4.71 -0.60
CA VAL A 165 -13.96 3.80 -0.76
C VAL A 165 -13.53 2.38 -0.47
N VAL A 166 -14.26 1.69 0.40
CA VAL A 166 -14.18 0.24 0.53
C VAL A 166 -15.12 -0.36 -0.51
N VAL A 167 -14.54 -0.83 -1.59
CA VAL A 167 -15.28 -1.42 -2.73
C VAL A 167 -15.86 -2.79 -2.36
N ARG A 168 -15.09 -3.57 -1.60
CA ARG A 168 -15.49 -4.88 -1.08
C ARG A 168 -14.94 -5.06 0.31
N GLN A 169 -15.83 -5.32 1.28
CA GLN A 169 -15.45 -5.56 2.67
C GLN A 169 -15.27 -7.05 2.90
N GLY A 170 -14.05 -7.45 3.17
CA GLY A 170 -13.71 -8.82 3.56
C GLY A 170 -13.54 -8.99 5.09
N PRO A 171 -13.21 -10.21 5.55
CA PRO A 171 -12.91 -10.47 6.95
C PRO A 171 -11.67 -9.71 7.41
N SER A 172 -11.56 -9.43 8.70
CA SER A 172 -10.38 -8.76 9.25
C SER A 172 -9.15 -9.67 9.15
N PRO A 173 -8.02 -9.20 8.59
CA PRO A 173 -6.80 -10.01 8.52
C PRO A 173 -6.19 -10.26 9.91
N TRP A 174 -6.58 -9.45 10.90
CA TRP A 174 -6.11 -9.57 12.30
C TRP A 174 -7.13 -10.25 13.23
N ALA A 175 -8.26 -10.70 12.71
CA ALA A 175 -9.22 -11.52 13.47
C ALA A 175 -8.77 -12.98 13.37
N GLY A 176 -7.98 -13.38 14.33
CA GLY A 176 -7.63 -14.77 14.58
C GLY A 176 -8.49 -15.32 15.69
#